data_6025ff8f9cb696a9e86e6f5978253106
#
_entry.id   6025ff8f9cb696a9e86e6f5978253106
#
_cell.length_a   1.000
_cell.length_b   1.000
_cell.length_c   1.000
_cell.angle_alpha   90.00
_cell.angle_beta   90.00
_cell.angle_gamma   90.00
#
_symmetry.space_group_name_H-M   'P 1'
#
loop_
_entity.id
_entity.type
_entity.pdbx_description
1 polymer ?
#
loop_
_entity_poly.entity_id
_entity_poly.type
_entity_poly.pdbx_seq_one_letter_code
_entity_poly.pdbx_strand_id
1 'polypeptide(L)'
;MSPLRSRLAAAALASRNQNVRRVELAWGAAITAEWAYFVALGVFAYDAGGASAVGLAGLIRLLPAALVAPSAASLGDRIPRERLLVGAALLGAVALAASSVAAFVGSEAGVYACAALVGISSTLIRPTLQAILPSLTRTPEELVASNAATSTVESLGTLVGPLVAGVLVEQARIGVTFAVAAGVLAVGVVLLLGVHSEGGVTGRSPSRGRLGYAWRTVRQHTGAPVVVTLMVAQAFVRGCLNVLIVVAAFQLLDGSGGTVGLLTAAIGAGGVIGAIVCSTLGSARLARVFALSLLGWGLPIVLVAPSPQLVAALFLMGVVGASNSVEDVAGFTLLQRAIRDDALSGVLGLIWGAAMGALALGSVLAPVLVRELGARAAFVIVGLLLPVLTIAGFRRMRALDEVATPTRQQVLVDDVPMFAPLSLAAKERLATKLFPLDVPAGETIVRAGNVGDRFYIVDSGTVRVGLENGEKESGAGDYFGEIALLRDVPRTATVTAESATRLYALERTDFLAAVTGHALAEAAAHEVADTRLAGGRFRVHHASGEVRAPHGRKDSGGGPMSDELLNKELLKNEELDVEGHVRKHANDEPASEDKDEDEVEAHVRKSSPRHI
;
A
#
# COMPACT_ATOMS: atom_id res chain seq x y z
N MET A 1 5.49 9.91 17.90
CA MET A 1 6.52 10.34 16.89
C MET A 1 5.82 11.11 15.78
N SER A 2 6.40 12.19 15.24
CA SER A 2 5.77 12.89 14.11
C SER A 2 5.75 11.97 12.87
N PRO A 3 4.70 12.01 12.02
CA PRO A 3 4.58 11.16 10.83
C PRO A 3 5.76 11.30 9.85
N LEU A 4 6.47 12.42 9.90
CA LEU A 4 7.69 12.62 9.12
C LEU A 4 8.88 11.80 9.66
N ARG A 5 9.01 11.70 10.98
CA ARG A 5 10.08 10.90 11.61
C ARG A 5 9.89 9.40 11.39
N SER A 6 8.65 8.91 11.41
CA SER A 6 8.38 7.50 11.12
C SER A 6 8.68 7.15 9.65
N ARG A 7 8.38 8.06 8.70
CA ARG A 7 8.72 7.87 7.28
C ARG A 7 10.24 7.90 7.04
N LEU A 8 10.97 8.79 7.69
CA LEU A 8 12.43 8.84 7.59
C LEU A 8 13.08 7.60 8.21
N ALA A 9 12.56 7.11 9.32
CA ALA A 9 13.03 5.87 9.93
C ALA A 9 12.73 4.65 9.03
N ALA A 10 11.54 4.59 8.42
CA ALA A 10 11.19 3.57 7.45
C ALA A 10 12.10 3.60 6.21
N ALA A 11 12.34 4.78 5.64
CA ALA A 11 13.25 4.94 4.51
C ALA A 11 14.69 4.51 4.87
N ALA A 12 15.15 4.82 6.09
CA ALA A 12 16.45 4.39 6.58
C ALA A 12 16.53 2.86 6.77
N LEU A 13 15.45 2.22 7.20
CA LEU A 13 15.39 0.76 7.32
C LEU A 13 15.44 0.08 5.94
N ALA A 14 14.63 0.54 4.99
CA ALA A 14 14.61 0.03 3.62
C ALA A 14 15.97 0.22 2.92
N SER A 15 16.66 1.34 3.20
CA SER A 15 17.96 1.64 2.58
C SER A 15 19.12 0.73 3.05
N ARG A 16 18.95 -0.01 4.15
CA ARG A 16 19.94 -0.99 4.63
C ARG A 16 20.02 -2.23 3.73
N ASN A 17 18.90 -2.61 3.12
CA ASN A 17 18.87 -3.72 2.17
C ASN A 17 19.32 -3.22 0.79
N GLN A 18 20.47 -3.72 0.33
CA GLN A 18 21.08 -3.26 -0.93
C GLN A 18 20.19 -3.53 -2.16
N ASN A 19 19.49 -4.67 -2.20
CA ASN A 19 18.59 -5.01 -3.31
C ASN A 19 17.34 -4.12 -3.31
N VAL A 20 16.73 -3.89 -2.14
CA VAL A 20 15.60 -2.95 -1.99
C VAL A 20 16.02 -1.56 -2.42
N ARG A 21 17.15 -1.05 -1.92
CA ARG A 21 17.65 0.28 -2.29
C ARG A 21 17.89 0.44 -3.79
N ARG A 22 18.47 -0.58 -4.46
CA ARG A 22 18.67 -0.57 -5.91
C ARG A 22 17.35 -0.49 -6.67
N VAL A 23 16.36 -1.28 -6.27
CA VAL A 23 15.03 -1.29 -6.88
C VAL A 23 14.31 0.04 -6.66
N GLU A 24 14.38 0.62 -5.46
CA GLU A 24 13.79 1.94 -5.14
C GLU A 24 14.40 3.07 -5.98
N LEU A 25 15.73 3.11 -6.07
CA LEU A 25 16.43 4.12 -6.89
C LEU A 25 16.12 3.95 -8.39
N ALA A 26 16.06 2.71 -8.87
CA ALA A 26 15.65 2.42 -10.24
C ALA A 26 14.20 2.84 -10.51
N TRP A 27 13.30 2.65 -9.54
CA TRP A 27 11.93 3.15 -9.61
C TRP A 27 11.87 4.66 -9.70
N GLY A 28 12.63 5.37 -8.85
CA GLY A 28 12.75 6.82 -8.92
C GLY A 28 13.23 7.33 -10.27
N ALA A 29 14.24 6.66 -10.84
CA ALA A 29 14.73 6.94 -12.18
C ALA A 29 13.64 6.72 -13.24
N ALA A 30 12.90 5.61 -13.16
CA ALA A 30 11.83 5.29 -14.11
C ALA A 30 10.69 6.32 -14.07
N ILE A 31 10.21 6.69 -12.87
CA ILE A 31 9.14 7.68 -12.71
C ILE A 31 9.60 9.07 -13.15
N THR A 32 10.82 9.48 -12.77
CA THR A 32 11.38 10.77 -13.22
C THR A 32 11.48 10.84 -14.72
N ALA A 33 12.01 9.79 -15.37
CA ALA A 33 12.13 9.71 -16.83
C ALA A 33 10.77 9.70 -17.52
N GLU A 34 9.79 8.94 -16.98
CA GLU A 34 8.44 8.86 -17.52
C GLU A 34 7.74 10.22 -17.53
N TRP A 35 7.79 10.97 -16.41
CA TRP A 35 7.15 12.27 -16.31
C TRP A 35 7.90 13.35 -17.10
N ALA A 36 9.24 13.28 -17.19
CA ALA A 36 10.00 14.15 -18.06
C ALA A 36 9.64 13.91 -19.54
N TYR A 37 9.56 12.63 -19.94
CA TYR A 37 9.13 12.27 -21.29
C TYR A 37 7.69 12.73 -21.58
N PHE A 38 6.78 12.59 -20.62
CA PHE A 38 5.39 13.02 -20.76
C PHE A 38 5.29 14.50 -21.12
N VAL A 39 6.00 15.36 -20.40
CA VAL A 39 6.03 16.81 -20.68
C VAL A 39 6.62 17.10 -22.05
N ALA A 40 7.79 16.52 -22.34
CA ALA A 40 8.49 16.75 -23.61
C ALA A 40 7.68 16.25 -24.83
N LEU A 41 7.03 15.07 -24.71
CA LEU A 41 6.15 14.53 -25.75
C LEU A 41 4.92 15.41 -25.96
N GLY A 42 4.34 15.94 -24.89
CA GLY A 42 3.20 16.86 -24.97
C GLY A 42 3.54 18.15 -25.71
N VAL A 43 4.69 18.76 -25.41
CA VAL A 43 5.19 19.97 -26.09
C VAL A 43 5.52 19.65 -27.54
N PHE A 44 6.27 18.57 -27.80
CA PHE A 44 6.60 18.12 -29.16
C PHE A 44 5.36 17.94 -30.04
N ALA A 45 4.35 17.25 -29.51
CA ALA A 45 3.12 17.00 -30.22
C ALA A 45 2.31 18.30 -30.45
N TYR A 46 2.32 19.21 -29.46
CA TYR A 46 1.63 20.50 -29.61
C TYR A 46 2.27 21.36 -30.72
N ASP A 47 3.59 21.42 -30.78
CA ASP A 47 4.33 22.14 -31.83
C ASP A 47 4.08 21.52 -33.22
N ALA A 48 3.89 20.20 -33.31
CA ALA A 48 3.62 19.51 -34.57
C ALA A 48 2.18 19.70 -35.10
N GLY A 49 1.17 19.76 -34.22
CA GLY A 49 -0.23 19.79 -34.67
C GLY A 49 -1.24 20.22 -33.61
N GLY A 50 -0.82 21.03 -32.64
CA GLY A 50 -1.68 21.58 -31.59
C GLY A 50 -2.31 20.51 -30.70
N ALA A 51 -3.47 20.83 -30.13
CA ALA A 51 -4.19 19.95 -29.20
C ALA A 51 -4.50 18.56 -29.79
N SER A 52 -4.80 18.48 -31.10
CA SER A 52 -5.13 17.22 -31.77
C SER A 52 -3.95 16.26 -31.79
N ALA A 53 -2.75 16.75 -32.04
CA ALA A 53 -1.53 15.93 -32.03
C ALA A 53 -1.15 15.50 -30.61
N VAL A 54 -1.38 16.32 -29.59
CA VAL A 54 -1.20 15.93 -28.17
C VAL A 54 -2.12 14.76 -27.81
N GLY A 55 -3.39 14.83 -28.21
CA GLY A 55 -4.35 13.74 -27.99
C GLY A 55 -3.96 12.47 -28.72
N LEU A 56 -3.48 12.57 -29.97
CA LEU A 56 -2.97 11.45 -30.75
C LEU A 56 -1.73 10.82 -30.11
N ALA A 57 -0.78 11.63 -29.65
CA ALA A 57 0.39 11.16 -28.91
C ALA A 57 0.01 10.40 -27.64
N GLY A 58 -0.96 10.91 -26.88
CA GLY A 58 -1.54 10.25 -25.73
C GLY A 58 -2.18 8.91 -26.07
N LEU A 59 -2.97 8.84 -27.14
CA LEU A 59 -3.59 7.62 -27.61
C LEU A 59 -2.54 6.58 -28.04
N ILE A 60 -1.58 6.98 -28.85
CA ILE A 60 -0.50 6.10 -29.34
C ILE A 60 0.32 5.54 -28.18
N ARG A 61 0.57 6.33 -27.13
CA ARG A 61 1.28 5.89 -25.94
C ARG A 61 0.44 4.92 -25.10
N LEU A 62 -0.86 5.19 -24.89
CA LEU A 62 -1.69 4.49 -23.92
C LEU A 62 -2.40 3.26 -24.51
N LEU A 63 -2.80 3.27 -25.77
CA LEU A 63 -3.57 2.18 -26.37
C LEU A 63 -2.77 0.87 -26.46
N PRO A 64 -1.53 0.84 -26.98
CA PRO A 64 -0.71 -0.38 -26.97
C PRO A 64 -0.41 -0.86 -25.55
N ALA A 65 -0.18 0.07 -24.62
CA ALA A 65 0.02 -0.22 -23.22
C ALA A 65 -1.19 -0.94 -22.59
N ALA A 66 -2.40 -0.44 -22.87
CA ALA A 66 -3.65 -1.04 -22.41
C ALA A 66 -3.89 -2.44 -22.98
N LEU A 67 -3.52 -2.66 -24.25
CA LEU A 67 -3.63 -3.98 -24.90
C LEU A 67 -2.62 -5.00 -24.34
N VAL A 68 -1.43 -4.54 -23.93
CA VAL A 68 -0.39 -5.39 -23.34
C VAL A 68 -0.61 -5.65 -21.84
N ALA A 69 -1.28 -4.77 -21.13
CA ALA A 69 -1.48 -4.85 -19.68
C ALA A 69 -2.01 -6.22 -19.17
N PRO A 70 -3.01 -6.87 -19.80
CA PRO A 70 -3.48 -8.18 -19.36
C PRO A 70 -2.41 -9.29 -19.51
N SER A 71 -1.53 -9.17 -20.51
CA SER A 71 -0.45 -10.13 -20.75
C SER A 71 0.75 -9.88 -19.84
N ALA A 72 0.92 -8.68 -19.29
CA ALA A 72 1.99 -8.34 -18.36
C ALA A 72 1.99 -9.24 -17.12
N ALA A 73 0.81 -9.50 -16.53
CA ALA A 73 0.65 -10.40 -15.41
C ALA A 73 1.06 -11.85 -15.75
N SER A 74 0.66 -12.34 -16.93
CA SER A 74 1.01 -13.69 -17.38
C SER A 74 2.50 -13.83 -17.75
N LEU A 75 3.14 -12.74 -18.14
CA LEU A 75 4.57 -12.68 -18.43
C LEU A 75 5.40 -12.78 -17.13
N GLY A 76 4.94 -12.10 -16.06
CA GLY A 76 5.56 -12.19 -14.74
C GLY A 76 5.46 -13.58 -14.09
N ASP A 77 4.52 -14.44 -14.55
CA ASP A 77 4.42 -15.84 -14.12
C ASP A 77 5.39 -16.78 -14.87
N ARG A 78 5.91 -16.36 -16.03
CA ARG A 78 6.76 -17.18 -16.92
C ARG A 78 8.23 -16.77 -16.90
N ILE A 79 8.51 -15.51 -16.63
CA ILE A 79 9.87 -14.93 -16.64
C ILE A 79 10.23 -14.52 -15.22
N PRO A 80 11.46 -14.78 -14.73
CA PRO A 80 11.93 -14.25 -13.46
C PRO A 80 11.70 -12.73 -13.37
N ARG A 81 11.12 -12.28 -12.27
CA ARG A 81 10.66 -10.90 -12.10
C ARG A 81 11.77 -9.86 -12.28
N GLU A 82 12.99 -10.18 -11.82
CA GLU A 82 14.17 -9.34 -12.02
C GLU A 82 14.51 -9.17 -13.50
N ARG A 83 14.45 -10.24 -14.30
CA ARG A 83 14.72 -10.18 -15.74
C ARG A 83 13.63 -9.41 -16.49
N LEU A 84 12.37 -9.61 -16.10
CA LEU A 84 11.24 -8.85 -16.66
C LEU A 84 11.38 -7.36 -16.36
N LEU A 85 11.77 -7.00 -15.12
CA LEU A 85 11.95 -5.60 -14.71
C LEU A 85 13.12 -4.94 -15.49
N VAL A 86 14.27 -5.64 -15.59
CA VAL A 86 15.41 -5.17 -16.39
C VAL A 86 15.03 -5.04 -17.87
N GLY A 87 14.35 -6.04 -18.44
CA GLY A 87 13.92 -6.01 -19.85
C GLY A 87 12.94 -4.87 -20.16
N ALA A 88 11.97 -4.64 -19.27
CA ALA A 88 11.03 -3.54 -19.41
C ALA A 88 11.71 -2.17 -19.29
N ALA A 89 12.61 -1.99 -18.32
CA ALA A 89 13.36 -0.74 -18.16
C ALA A 89 14.32 -0.49 -19.35
N LEU A 90 14.98 -1.54 -19.86
CA LEU A 90 15.84 -1.46 -21.05
C LEU A 90 15.03 -1.07 -22.29
N LEU A 91 13.86 -1.70 -22.51
CA LEU A 91 12.95 -1.32 -23.60
C LEU A 91 12.59 0.17 -23.51
N GLY A 92 12.27 0.67 -22.33
CA GLY A 92 11.98 2.09 -22.12
C GLY A 92 13.18 3.00 -22.40
N ALA A 93 14.37 2.65 -21.90
CA ALA A 93 15.57 3.44 -22.11
C ALA A 93 15.95 3.52 -23.60
N VAL A 94 15.87 2.39 -24.32
CA VAL A 94 16.11 2.34 -25.77
C VAL A 94 15.06 3.13 -26.54
N ALA A 95 13.79 3.01 -26.18
CA ALA A 95 12.71 3.76 -26.81
C ALA A 95 12.85 5.27 -26.59
N LEU A 96 13.25 5.71 -25.38
CA LEU A 96 13.54 7.11 -25.08
C LEU A 96 14.75 7.64 -25.88
N ALA A 97 15.82 6.86 -25.97
CA ALA A 97 16.99 7.20 -26.79
C ALA A 97 16.62 7.30 -28.28
N ALA A 98 15.82 6.35 -28.79
CA ALA A 98 15.31 6.40 -30.15
C ALA A 98 14.36 7.61 -30.39
N SER A 99 13.53 7.98 -29.40
CA SER A 99 12.72 9.20 -29.44
C SER A 99 13.61 10.45 -29.58
N SER A 100 14.74 10.49 -28.87
CA SER A 100 15.71 11.58 -28.98
C SER A 100 16.27 11.70 -30.39
N VAL A 101 16.76 10.59 -30.95
CA VAL A 101 17.29 10.55 -32.33
C VAL A 101 16.20 10.97 -33.32
N ALA A 102 14.99 10.41 -33.22
CA ALA A 102 13.87 10.76 -34.09
C ALA A 102 13.51 12.27 -34.01
N ALA A 103 13.55 12.87 -32.84
CA ALA A 103 13.32 14.29 -32.67
C ALA A 103 14.42 15.16 -33.29
N PHE A 104 15.68 14.75 -33.19
CA PHE A 104 16.81 15.47 -33.85
C PHE A 104 16.76 15.39 -35.39
N VAL A 105 16.30 14.27 -35.92
CA VAL A 105 16.14 14.06 -37.38
C VAL A 105 14.82 14.70 -37.89
N GLY A 106 13.94 15.16 -37.01
CA GLY A 106 12.63 15.76 -37.37
C GLY A 106 11.57 14.73 -37.77
N SER A 107 11.70 13.46 -37.33
CA SER A 107 10.75 12.38 -37.64
C SER A 107 9.63 12.30 -36.62
N GLU A 108 8.50 12.94 -36.88
CA GLU A 108 7.31 12.85 -36.02
C GLU A 108 6.81 11.41 -35.86
N ALA A 109 6.73 10.67 -36.97
CA ALA A 109 6.31 9.28 -36.96
C ALA A 109 7.24 8.40 -36.09
N GLY A 110 8.56 8.68 -36.13
CA GLY A 110 9.53 8.02 -35.26
C GLY A 110 9.31 8.29 -33.79
N VAL A 111 9.05 9.53 -33.40
CA VAL A 111 8.75 9.90 -32.01
C VAL A 111 7.46 9.21 -31.53
N TYR A 112 6.40 9.19 -32.32
CA TYR A 112 5.15 8.52 -31.96
C TYR A 112 5.27 7.00 -31.88
N ALA A 113 6.02 6.38 -32.79
CA ALA A 113 6.31 4.94 -32.71
C ALA A 113 7.05 4.59 -31.41
N CYS A 114 8.04 5.39 -31.04
CA CYS A 114 8.77 5.23 -29.79
C CYS A 114 7.86 5.49 -28.56
N ALA A 115 6.90 6.43 -28.65
CA ALA A 115 5.94 6.68 -27.58
C ALA A 115 5.09 5.44 -27.22
N ALA A 116 4.70 4.65 -28.22
CA ALA A 116 4.03 3.37 -27.99
C ALA A 116 4.91 2.39 -27.19
N LEU A 117 6.19 2.30 -27.51
CA LEU A 117 7.14 1.42 -26.80
C LEU A 117 7.40 1.89 -25.37
N VAL A 118 7.51 3.21 -25.14
CA VAL A 118 7.62 3.80 -23.80
C VAL A 118 6.37 3.47 -22.97
N GLY A 119 5.17 3.59 -23.56
CA GLY A 119 3.92 3.22 -22.90
C GLY A 119 3.87 1.74 -22.48
N ILE A 120 4.28 0.83 -23.35
CA ILE A 120 4.40 -0.61 -23.06
C ILE A 120 5.39 -0.84 -21.92
N SER A 121 6.57 -0.22 -21.97
CA SER A 121 7.59 -0.32 -20.93
C SER A 121 7.04 0.10 -19.55
N SER A 122 6.44 1.28 -19.45
CA SER A 122 5.86 1.79 -18.19
C SER A 122 4.79 0.86 -17.63
N THR A 123 3.97 0.26 -18.50
CA THR A 123 2.92 -0.70 -18.10
C THR A 123 3.49 -1.99 -17.51
N LEU A 124 4.69 -2.41 -17.91
CA LEU A 124 5.36 -3.61 -17.39
C LEU A 124 6.12 -3.33 -16.08
N ILE A 125 6.73 -2.16 -15.93
CA ILE A 125 7.62 -1.84 -14.81
C ILE A 125 6.85 -1.83 -13.46
N ARG A 126 5.75 -1.09 -13.36
CA ARG A 126 5.03 -0.89 -12.08
C ARG A 126 4.52 -2.20 -11.44
N PRO A 127 3.77 -3.07 -12.15
CA PRO A 127 3.29 -4.33 -11.55
C PRO A 127 4.43 -5.29 -11.20
N THR A 128 5.49 -5.31 -12.02
CA THR A 128 6.66 -6.16 -11.79
C THR A 128 7.42 -5.71 -10.54
N LEU A 129 7.57 -4.40 -10.33
CA LEU A 129 8.17 -3.82 -9.13
C LEU A 129 7.36 -4.18 -7.87
N GLN A 130 6.05 -4.01 -7.90
CA GLN A 130 5.18 -4.37 -6.77
C GLN A 130 5.23 -5.87 -6.45
N ALA A 131 5.44 -6.70 -7.48
CA ALA A 131 5.53 -8.15 -7.31
C ALA A 131 6.91 -8.64 -6.82
N ILE A 132 8.01 -7.91 -7.11
CA ILE A 132 9.36 -8.31 -6.68
C ILE A 132 9.66 -7.85 -5.26
N LEU A 133 9.11 -6.73 -4.80
CA LEU A 133 9.42 -6.11 -3.51
C LEU A 133 9.26 -7.07 -2.31
N PRO A 134 8.16 -7.85 -2.18
CA PRO A 134 8.00 -8.82 -1.09
C PRO A 134 9.05 -9.94 -1.10
N SER A 135 9.63 -10.27 -2.27
CA SER A 135 10.67 -11.31 -2.37
C SER A 135 12.08 -10.81 -2.03
N LEU A 136 12.27 -9.51 -1.92
CA LEU A 136 13.53 -8.88 -1.56
C LEU A 136 13.60 -8.49 -0.08
N THR A 137 12.45 -8.40 0.59
CA THR A 137 12.36 -8.02 2.01
C THR A 137 12.41 -9.24 2.92
N ARG A 138 13.11 -9.11 4.05
CA ARG A 138 13.36 -10.20 5.01
C ARG A 138 12.35 -10.24 6.15
N THR A 139 11.77 -9.08 6.49
CA THR A 139 10.78 -8.96 7.58
C THR A 139 9.55 -8.19 7.12
N PRO A 140 8.38 -8.40 7.78
CA PRO A 140 7.18 -7.62 7.50
C PRO A 140 7.37 -6.10 7.67
N GLU A 141 8.18 -5.69 8.65
CA GLU A 141 8.50 -4.29 8.91
C GLU A 141 9.32 -3.69 7.77
N GLU A 142 10.28 -4.45 7.23
CA GLU A 142 11.07 -4.05 6.06
C GLU A 142 10.19 -3.89 4.82
N LEU A 143 9.19 -4.76 4.62
CA LEU A 143 8.23 -4.64 3.52
C LEU A 143 7.38 -3.37 3.64
N VAL A 144 6.87 -3.07 4.84
CA VAL A 144 6.11 -1.82 5.09
C VAL A 144 7.00 -0.60 4.85
N ALA A 145 8.26 -0.65 5.33
CA ALA A 145 9.24 0.40 5.11
C ALA A 145 9.53 0.63 3.62
N SER A 146 9.72 -0.47 2.87
CA SER A 146 9.96 -0.42 1.42
C SER A 146 8.77 0.15 0.66
N ASN A 147 7.54 -0.26 0.96
CA ASN A 147 6.35 0.32 0.35
C ASN A 147 6.22 1.84 0.61
N ALA A 148 6.56 2.29 1.82
CA ALA A 148 6.59 3.72 2.15
C ALA A 148 7.69 4.47 1.36
N ALA A 149 8.87 3.86 1.19
CA ALA A 149 9.95 4.39 0.39
C ALA A 149 9.56 4.49 -1.09
N THR A 150 8.99 3.43 -1.68
CA THR A 150 8.45 3.42 -3.05
C THR A 150 7.49 4.58 -3.29
N SER A 151 6.52 4.78 -2.39
CA SER A 151 5.56 5.88 -2.49
C SER A 151 6.21 7.27 -2.40
N THR A 152 7.23 7.40 -1.54
CA THR A 152 7.99 8.67 -1.40
C THR A 152 8.79 8.97 -2.66
N VAL A 153 9.51 7.99 -3.17
CA VAL A 153 10.32 8.09 -4.39
C VAL A 153 9.43 8.38 -5.61
N GLU A 154 8.27 7.74 -5.71
CA GLU A 154 7.28 8.02 -6.75
C GLU A 154 6.80 9.48 -6.70
N SER A 155 6.47 9.98 -5.53
CA SER A 155 6.04 11.37 -5.33
C SER A 155 7.14 12.37 -5.71
N LEU A 156 8.40 12.07 -5.37
CA LEU A 156 9.54 12.90 -5.78
C LEU A 156 9.77 12.86 -7.29
N GLY A 157 9.66 11.70 -7.92
CA GLY A 157 9.82 11.56 -9.37
C GLY A 157 8.75 12.31 -10.16
N THR A 158 7.49 12.28 -9.69
CA THR A 158 6.38 13.03 -10.31
C THR A 158 6.52 14.56 -10.16
N LEU A 159 7.29 15.03 -9.18
CA LEU A 159 7.62 16.44 -9.02
C LEU A 159 8.85 16.82 -9.86
N VAL A 160 9.94 16.06 -9.72
CA VAL A 160 11.25 16.40 -10.31
C VAL A 160 11.24 16.21 -11.82
N GLY A 161 10.61 15.13 -12.33
CA GLY A 161 10.57 14.84 -13.76
C GLY A 161 10.04 16.01 -14.61
N PRO A 162 8.83 16.50 -14.33
CA PRO A 162 8.25 17.64 -15.06
C PRO A 162 9.05 18.94 -14.91
N LEU A 163 9.63 19.22 -13.72
CA LEU A 163 10.47 20.41 -13.52
C LEU A 163 11.70 20.38 -14.40
N VAL A 164 12.42 19.24 -14.40
CA VAL A 164 13.60 19.06 -15.26
C VAL A 164 13.21 19.18 -16.73
N ALA A 165 12.13 18.52 -17.13
CA ALA A 165 11.66 18.59 -18.50
C ALA A 165 11.27 20.01 -18.92
N GLY A 166 10.55 20.74 -18.07
CA GLY A 166 10.16 22.13 -18.34
C GLY A 166 11.36 23.04 -18.60
N VAL A 167 12.40 22.93 -17.75
CA VAL A 167 13.66 23.68 -17.93
C VAL A 167 14.37 23.27 -19.22
N LEU A 168 14.50 21.96 -19.49
CA LEU A 168 15.22 21.46 -20.66
C LEU A 168 14.50 21.78 -21.97
N VAL A 169 13.17 21.70 -22.00
CA VAL A 169 12.38 22.02 -23.19
C VAL A 169 12.48 23.52 -23.52
N GLU A 170 12.60 24.38 -22.52
CA GLU A 170 12.70 25.82 -22.73
C GLU A 170 14.10 26.27 -23.12
N GLN A 171 15.15 25.66 -22.54
CA GLN A 171 16.53 26.07 -22.76
C GLN A 171 17.26 25.27 -23.84
N ALA A 172 16.75 24.10 -24.22
CA ALA A 172 17.37 23.20 -25.18
C ALA A 172 16.35 22.70 -26.21
N ARG A 173 16.83 21.88 -27.16
CA ARG A 173 15.94 21.18 -28.09
C ARG A 173 15.21 20.04 -27.38
N ILE A 174 13.97 19.75 -27.73
CA ILE A 174 13.13 18.69 -27.15
C ILE A 174 13.85 17.32 -27.17
N GLY A 175 14.64 17.03 -28.23
CA GLY A 175 15.48 15.83 -28.32
C GLY A 175 16.45 15.68 -27.16
N VAL A 176 16.96 16.78 -26.57
CA VAL A 176 17.84 16.76 -25.38
C VAL A 176 17.06 16.25 -24.17
N THR A 177 15.82 16.67 -24.00
CA THR A 177 14.96 16.22 -22.89
C THR A 177 14.72 14.69 -22.98
N PHE A 178 14.47 14.18 -24.19
CA PHE A 178 14.35 12.73 -24.42
C PHE A 178 15.67 12.01 -24.12
N ALA A 179 16.82 12.57 -24.50
CA ALA A 179 18.14 11.99 -24.21
C ALA A 179 18.41 11.94 -22.70
N VAL A 180 18.09 13.01 -21.97
CA VAL A 180 18.25 13.06 -20.50
C VAL A 180 17.34 12.03 -19.84
N ALA A 181 16.07 11.93 -20.24
CA ALA A 181 15.16 10.91 -19.74
C ALA A 181 15.68 9.49 -20.02
N ALA A 182 16.23 9.24 -21.22
CA ALA A 182 16.87 7.97 -21.57
C ALA A 182 18.07 7.67 -20.65
N GLY A 183 18.93 8.65 -20.41
CA GLY A 183 20.09 8.53 -19.51
C GLY A 183 19.69 8.23 -18.07
N VAL A 184 18.68 8.92 -17.54
CA VAL A 184 18.14 8.68 -16.19
C VAL A 184 17.59 7.25 -16.07
N LEU A 185 16.82 6.78 -17.06
CA LEU A 185 16.30 5.41 -17.05
C LEU A 185 17.41 4.37 -17.25
N ALA A 186 18.43 4.67 -18.06
CA ALA A 186 19.60 3.80 -18.23
C ALA A 186 20.38 3.60 -16.92
N VAL A 187 20.52 4.64 -16.10
CA VAL A 187 21.05 4.50 -14.73
C VAL A 187 20.16 3.54 -13.92
N GLY A 188 18.85 3.65 -14.02
CA GLY A 188 17.91 2.70 -13.41
C GLY A 188 18.17 1.25 -13.87
N VAL A 189 18.37 1.03 -15.17
CA VAL A 189 18.73 -0.30 -15.71
C VAL A 189 20.00 -0.85 -15.08
N VAL A 190 21.06 -0.03 -15.00
CA VAL A 190 22.35 -0.44 -14.39
C VAL A 190 22.16 -0.86 -12.92
N LEU A 191 21.33 -0.11 -12.16
CA LEU A 191 21.01 -0.46 -10.77
C LEU A 191 20.28 -1.81 -10.67
N LEU A 192 19.37 -2.10 -11.61
CA LEU A 192 18.59 -3.34 -11.65
C LEU A 192 19.42 -4.56 -12.01
N LEU A 193 20.49 -4.43 -12.83
CA LEU A 193 21.38 -5.54 -13.17
C LEU A 193 22.04 -6.20 -11.96
N GLY A 194 22.16 -5.49 -10.85
CA GLY A 194 22.73 -6.01 -9.61
C GLY A 194 21.68 -6.56 -8.63
N VAL A 195 20.40 -6.67 -9.01
CA VAL A 195 19.33 -7.20 -8.16
C VAL A 195 19.20 -8.70 -8.38
N HIS A 196 19.24 -9.46 -7.28
CA HIS A 196 19.05 -10.90 -7.29
C HIS A 196 17.91 -11.23 -6.34
N SER A 197 16.88 -11.93 -6.84
CA SER A 197 15.77 -12.44 -6.03
C SER A 197 15.89 -13.95 -5.86
N GLU A 198 15.72 -14.44 -4.65
CA GLU A 198 15.69 -15.88 -4.33
C GLU A 198 14.31 -16.51 -4.64
N GLY A 199 13.35 -15.72 -5.15
CA GLY A 199 11.98 -16.13 -5.42
C GLY A 199 11.82 -16.89 -6.73
N GLY A 200 11.44 -18.15 -6.67
CA GLY A 200 11.06 -18.95 -7.82
C GLY A 200 9.78 -18.45 -8.50
N VAL A 201 9.61 -18.80 -9.77
CA VAL A 201 8.39 -18.54 -10.56
C VAL A 201 7.20 -19.24 -9.92
N THR A 202 6.28 -18.50 -9.30
CA THR A 202 5.05 -19.05 -8.73
C THR A 202 3.99 -19.13 -9.83
N GLY A 203 3.87 -20.28 -10.46
CA GLY A 203 2.89 -20.53 -11.53
C GLY A 203 1.44 -20.55 -11.04
N ARG A 204 0.88 -19.39 -10.74
CA ARG A 204 -0.56 -19.22 -10.53
C ARG A 204 -1.16 -18.51 -11.75
N SER A 205 -1.72 -19.30 -12.66
CA SER A 205 -2.47 -18.78 -13.80
C SER A 205 -3.72 -18.02 -13.36
N PRO A 206 -3.95 -16.79 -13.85
CA PRO A 206 -5.22 -16.11 -13.66
C PRO A 206 -6.29 -16.84 -14.48
N SER A 207 -7.31 -17.39 -13.81
CA SER A 207 -8.44 -18.06 -14.49
C SER A 207 -9.27 -17.04 -15.28
N ARG A 208 -9.54 -17.33 -16.55
CA ARG A 208 -10.36 -16.52 -17.48
C ARG A 208 -11.78 -16.16 -16.99
N GLY A 209 -12.25 -16.75 -15.89
CA GLY A 209 -13.58 -16.46 -15.30
C GLY A 209 -13.63 -15.32 -14.29
N ARG A 210 -12.48 -14.76 -13.88
CA ARG A 210 -12.42 -13.78 -12.78
C ARG A 210 -13.07 -12.43 -13.07
N LEU A 211 -13.01 -11.91 -14.31
CA LEU A 211 -13.60 -10.61 -14.64
C LEU A 211 -15.15 -10.62 -14.55
N GLY A 212 -15.80 -11.69 -15.03
CA GLY A 212 -17.25 -11.81 -14.89
C GLY A 212 -17.70 -11.97 -13.43
N TYR A 213 -16.93 -12.69 -12.64
CA TYR A 213 -17.15 -12.82 -11.20
C TYR A 213 -16.94 -11.47 -10.49
N ALA A 214 -15.84 -10.77 -10.77
CA ALA A 214 -15.55 -9.44 -10.22
C ALA A 214 -16.67 -8.43 -10.51
N TRP A 215 -17.14 -8.37 -11.75
CA TRP A 215 -18.25 -7.49 -12.14
C TRP A 215 -19.56 -7.83 -11.41
N ARG A 216 -19.90 -9.10 -11.26
CA ARG A 216 -21.07 -9.53 -10.49
C ARG A 216 -20.94 -9.14 -9.02
N THR A 217 -19.78 -9.36 -8.43
CA THR A 217 -19.50 -8.98 -7.04
C THR A 217 -19.67 -7.47 -6.82
N VAL A 218 -19.11 -6.63 -7.69
CA VAL A 218 -19.28 -5.17 -7.61
C VAL A 218 -20.78 -4.80 -7.66
N ARG A 219 -21.54 -5.38 -8.59
CA ARG A 219 -22.97 -5.07 -8.74
C ARG A 219 -23.86 -5.52 -7.57
N GLN A 220 -23.44 -6.50 -6.80
CA GLN A 220 -24.19 -7.01 -5.65
C GLN A 220 -24.06 -6.11 -4.41
N HIS A 221 -23.01 -5.28 -4.32
CA HIS A 221 -22.77 -4.41 -3.17
C HIS A 221 -23.35 -3.02 -3.41
N THR A 222 -24.23 -2.58 -2.51
CA THR A 222 -24.80 -1.23 -2.55
C THR A 222 -23.70 -0.19 -2.44
N GLY A 223 -23.56 0.70 -3.43
CA GLY A 223 -22.58 1.78 -3.44
C GLY A 223 -21.25 1.46 -4.14
N ALA A 224 -20.76 0.22 -4.14
CA ALA A 224 -19.52 -0.14 -4.83
C ALA A 224 -19.51 0.20 -6.33
N PRO A 225 -20.60 -0.02 -7.10
CA PRO A 225 -20.65 0.40 -8.50
C PRO A 225 -20.45 1.90 -8.70
N VAL A 226 -20.94 2.72 -7.75
CA VAL A 226 -20.80 4.19 -7.81
C VAL A 226 -19.34 4.58 -7.62
N VAL A 227 -18.65 3.99 -6.63
CA VAL A 227 -17.22 4.26 -6.38
C VAL A 227 -16.39 3.86 -7.61
N VAL A 228 -16.61 2.65 -8.15
CA VAL A 228 -15.93 2.19 -9.38
C VAL A 228 -16.18 3.13 -10.56
N THR A 229 -17.44 3.54 -10.78
CA THR A 229 -17.79 4.47 -11.85
C THR A 229 -17.10 5.82 -11.68
N LEU A 230 -17.04 6.34 -10.46
CA LEU A 230 -16.38 7.62 -10.16
C LEU A 230 -14.85 7.54 -10.34
N MET A 231 -14.21 6.44 -9.95
CA MET A 231 -12.78 6.21 -10.20
C MET A 231 -12.46 6.12 -11.70
N VAL A 232 -13.32 5.45 -12.48
CA VAL A 232 -13.18 5.38 -13.95
C VAL A 232 -13.43 6.75 -14.58
N ALA A 233 -14.42 7.51 -14.10
CA ALA A 233 -14.68 8.86 -14.56
C ALA A 233 -13.52 9.82 -14.22
N GLN A 234 -12.90 9.65 -13.04
CA GLN A 234 -11.69 10.40 -12.67
C GLN A 234 -10.54 10.10 -13.63
N ALA A 235 -10.31 8.83 -13.98
CA ALA A 235 -9.30 8.45 -14.97
C ALA A 235 -9.57 9.07 -16.34
N PHE A 236 -10.83 9.16 -16.76
CA PHE A 236 -11.24 9.88 -17.98
C PHE A 236 -10.90 11.37 -17.90
N VAL A 237 -11.25 12.04 -16.80
CA VAL A 237 -10.93 13.47 -16.58
C VAL A 237 -9.41 13.68 -16.56
N ARG A 238 -8.66 12.76 -15.96
CA ARG A 238 -7.19 12.77 -15.97
C ARG A 238 -6.64 12.67 -17.40
N GLY A 239 -7.22 11.80 -18.24
CA GLY A 239 -6.89 11.70 -19.66
C GLY A 239 -7.13 13.01 -20.41
N CYS A 240 -8.27 13.66 -20.17
CA CYS A 240 -8.55 15.00 -20.71
C CYS A 240 -7.54 16.03 -20.18
N LEU A 241 -7.25 16.04 -18.89
CA LEU A 241 -6.34 17.00 -18.25
C LEU A 241 -4.92 16.89 -18.80
N ASN A 242 -4.45 15.70 -19.16
CA ASN A 242 -3.15 15.50 -19.79
C ASN A 242 -2.98 16.34 -21.08
N VAL A 243 -4.05 16.50 -21.84
CA VAL A 243 -4.08 17.37 -23.04
C VAL A 243 -4.32 18.82 -22.63
N LEU A 244 -5.28 19.06 -21.75
CA LEU A 244 -5.70 20.40 -21.35
C LEU A 244 -4.57 21.18 -20.63
N ILE A 245 -3.65 20.52 -19.93
CA ILE A 245 -2.47 21.17 -19.33
C ILE A 245 -1.61 21.82 -20.42
N VAL A 246 -1.36 21.10 -21.52
CA VAL A 246 -0.59 21.62 -22.65
C VAL A 246 -1.34 22.77 -23.32
N VAL A 247 -2.65 22.60 -23.55
CA VAL A 247 -3.52 23.66 -24.10
C VAL A 247 -3.56 24.89 -23.19
N ALA A 248 -3.65 24.69 -21.86
CA ALA A 248 -3.63 25.78 -20.90
C ALA A 248 -2.35 26.61 -20.99
N ALA A 249 -1.21 25.93 -21.05
CA ALA A 249 0.10 26.58 -21.12
C ALA A 249 0.20 27.48 -22.34
N PHE A 250 -0.16 26.98 -23.52
CA PHE A 250 0.01 27.74 -24.78
C PHE A 250 -1.14 28.63 -25.17
N GLN A 251 -2.41 28.29 -24.85
CA GLN A 251 -3.59 29.06 -25.31
C GLN A 251 -4.25 29.95 -24.25
N LEU A 252 -4.08 29.62 -22.95
CA LEU A 252 -4.73 30.37 -21.87
C LEU A 252 -3.75 31.24 -21.08
N LEU A 253 -2.51 30.73 -20.89
CA LEU A 253 -1.50 31.37 -20.04
C LEU A 253 -0.43 32.11 -20.87
N ASP A 254 -0.52 32.09 -22.21
CA ASP A 254 0.48 32.65 -23.13
C ASP A 254 1.92 32.24 -22.76
N GLY A 255 2.05 30.98 -22.29
CA GLY A 255 3.29 30.45 -21.77
C GLY A 255 4.05 29.58 -22.79
N SER A 256 4.99 28.82 -22.30
CA SER A 256 5.92 27.97 -23.06
C SER A 256 5.86 26.52 -22.62
N GLY A 257 6.75 25.70 -23.19
CA GLY A 257 6.97 24.33 -22.72
C GLY A 257 7.36 24.25 -21.24
N GLY A 258 8.07 25.25 -20.72
CA GLY A 258 8.37 25.40 -19.30
C GLY A 258 7.12 25.51 -18.44
N THR A 259 6.10 26.22 -18.93
CA THR A 259 4.80 26.34 -18.25
C THR A 259 4.10 24.98 -18.13
N VAL A 260 4.18 24.10 -19.14
CA VAL A 260 3.65 22.72 -19.07
C VAL A 260 4.34 21.94 -17.95
N GLY A 261 5.67 22.07 -17.87
CA GLY A 261 6.47 21.44 -16.82
C GLY A 261 6.07 21.93 -15.43
N LEU A 262 5.90 23.25 -15.23
CA LEU A 262 5.48 23.84 -13.96
C LEU A 262 4.08 23.39 -13.52
N LEU A 263 3.10 23.41 -14.42
CA LEU A 263 1.73 22.96 -14.13
C LEU A 263 1.69 21.49 -13.74
N THR A 264 2.45 20.64 -14.46
CA THR A 264 2.53 19.21 -14.15
C THR A 264 3.25 18.96 -12.82
N ALA A 265 4.34 19.69 -12.56
CA ALA A 265 5.06 19.63 -11.31
C ALA A 265 4.22 20.09 -10.11
N ALA A 266 3.36 21.10 -10.30
CA ALA A 266 2.42 21.54 -9.26
C ALA A 266 1.45 20.42 -8.85
N ILE A 267 0.99 19.58 -9.79
CA ILE A 267 0.21 18.38 -9.47
C ILE A 267 1.04 17.42 -8.62
N GLY A 268 2.31 17.18 -8.98
CA GLY A 268 3.23 16.36 -8.21
C GLY A 268 3.43 16.87 -6.78
N ALA A 269 3.70 18.18 -6.62
CA ALA A 269 3.83 18.83 -5.32
C ALA A 269 2.57 18.70 -4.46
N GLY A 270 1.41 18.94 -5.07
CA GLY A 270 0.11 18.72 -4.43
C GLY A 270 -0.08 17.28 -3.99
N GLY A 271 0.33 16.30 -4.80
CA GLY A 271 0.27 14.88 -4.49
C GLY A 271 1.06 14.53 -3.22
N VAL A 272 2.24 15.12 -3.02
CA VAL A 272 3.02 14.97 -1.77
C VAL A 272 2.24 15.49 -0.57
N ILE A 273 1.64 16.68 -0.71
CA ILE A 273 0.81 17.28 0.36
C ILE A 273 -0.40 16.40 0.66
N GLY A 274 -1.10 15.91 -0.37
CA GLY A 274 -2.23 15.01 -0.24
C GLY A 274 -1.88 13.71 0.50
N ALA A 275 -0.73 13.12 0.20
CA ALA A 275 -0.24 11.93 0.88
C ALA A 275 0.04 12.17 2.38
N ILE A 276 0.51 13.37 2.75
CA ILE A 276 0.67 13.77 4.15
C ILE A 276 -0.70 13.91 4.82
N VAL A 277 -1.67 14.56 4.15
CA VAL A 277 -3.03 14.70 4.65
C VAL A 277 -3.68 13.33 4.87
N CYS A 278 -3.51 12.38 3.94
CA CYS A 278 -4.03 11.01 4.07
C CYS A 278 -3.56 10.32 5.35
N SER A 279 -2.31 10.57 5.78
CA SER A 279 -1.78 9.97 7.01
C SER A 279 -2.47 10.47 8.30
N THR A 280 -3.20 11.57 8.22
CA THR A 280 -3.97 12.15 9.34
C THR A 280 -5.46 11.82 9.27
N LEU A 281 -5.93 11.26 8.14
CA LEU A 281 -7.34 10.91 7.97
C LEU A 281 -7.65 9.65 8.78
N GLY A 282 -8.60 9.78 9.71
CA GLY A 282 -9.16 8.65 10.43
C GLY A 282 -10.00 7.74 9.52
N SER A 283 -10.25 6.52 9.97
CA SER A 283 -11.01 5.50 9.23
C SER A 283 -12.51 5.80 9.09
N ALA A 284 -13.03 6.82 9.78
CA ALA A 284 -14.44 7.17 9.75
C ALA A 284 -14.78 8.11 8.58
N ARG A 285 -15.91 7.85 7.92
CA ARG A 285 -16.51 8.73 6.87
C ARG A 285 -15.72 8.83 5.57
N LEU A 286 -15.10 7.73 5.14
CA LEU A 286 -14.29 7.69 3.91
C LEU A 286 -15.06 8.08 2.65
N ALA A 287 -16.38 7.81 2.57
CA ALA A 287 -17.21 8.23 1.44
C ALA A 287 -17.30 9.75 1.30
N ARG A 288 -17.30 10.49 2.43
CA ARG A 288 -17.25 11.97 2.40
C ARG A 288 -15.89 12.47 1.94
N VAL A 289 -14.82 11.86 2.43
CA VAL A 289 -13.45 12.19 2.04
C VAL A 289 -13.27 11.95 0.53
N PHE A 290 -13.73 10.81 0.03
CA PHE A 290 -13.72 10.47 -1.40
C PHE A 290 -14.54 11.47 -2.24
N ALA A 291 -15.73 11.86 -1.77
CA ALA A 291 -16.54 12.86 -2.45
C ALA A 291 -15.87 14.24 -2.50
N LEU A 292 -15.27 14.69 -1.39
CA LEU A 292 -14.56 15.96 -1.32
C LEU A 292 -13.32 15.96 -2.20
N SER A 293 -12.60 14.84 -2.30
CA SER A 293 -11.45 14.74 -3.20
C SER A 293 -11.86 14.82 -4.67
N LEU A 294 -12.98 14.22 -5.07
CA LEU A 294 -13.49 14.35 -6.45
C LEU A 294 -13.96 15.77 -6.77
N LEU A 295 -14.53 16.50 -5.80
CA LEU A 295 -14.81 17.94 -5.96
C LEU A 295 -13.51 18.73 -6.08
N GLY A 296 -12.50 18.41 -5.25
CA GLY A 296 -11.16 19.00 -5.32
C GLY A 296 -10.38 18.63 -6.59
N TRP A 297 -10.79 17.58 -7.32
CA TRP A 297 -10.32 17.28 -8.66
C TRP A 297 -10.97 18.17 -9.71
N GLY A 298 -12.30 18.25 -9.72
CA GLY A 298 -13.05 18.88 -10.81
C GLY A 298 -13.12 20.40 -10.70
N LEU A 299 -13.43 20.96 -9.53
CA LEU A 299 -13.63 22.41 -9.38
C LEU A 299 -12.39 23.26 -9.72
N PRO A 300 -11.16 22.89 -9.34
CA PRO A 300 -9.97 23.64 -9.75
C PRO A 300 -9.79 23.66 -11.27
N ILE A 301 -10.11 22.58 -11.96
CA ILE A 301 -10.06 22.54 -13.44
C ILE A 301 -11.02 23.58 -14.03
N VAL A 302 -12.25 23.68 -13.51
CA VAL A 302 -13.21 24.71 -13.94
C VAL A 302 -12.67 26.12 -13.69
N LEU A 303 -12.02 26.34 -12.54
CA LEU A 303 -11.56 27.66 -12.11
C LEU A 303 -10.34 28.18 -12.89
N VAL A 304 -9.63 27.35 -13.63
CA VAL A 304 -8.57 27.80 -14.55
C VAL A 304 -9.16 28.62 -15.72
N ALA A 305 -10.38 28.30 -16.16
CA ALA A 305 -10.98 28.90 -17.37
C ALA A 305 -11.27 30.39 -17.29
N PRO A 306 -11.89 30.96 -16.20
CA PRO A 306 -12.35 32.34 -16.16
C PRO A 306 -11.22 33.36 -15.96
N SER A 307 -10.12 32.97 -15.29
CA SER A 307 -9.04 33.91 -14.95
C SER A 307 -7.68 33.20 -15.07
N PRO A 308 -7.15 33.04 -16.29
CA PRO A 308 -5.93 32.32 -16.53
C PRO A 308 -4.70 33.13 -16.08
N GLN A 309 -4.33 32.99 -14.80
CA GLN A 309 -3.10 33.50 -14.22
C GLN A 309 -2.21 32.35 -13.81
N LEU A 310 -0.91 32.40 -14.13
CA LEU A 310 0.01 31.31 -13.88
C LEU A 310 0.03 30.87 -12.41
N VAL A 311 0.12 31.84 -11.47
CA VAL A 311 0.17 31.52 -10.03
C VAL A 311 -1.12 30.85 -9.56
N ALA A 312 -2.28 31.33 -10.01
CA ALA A 312 -3.57 30.71 -9.70
C ALA A 312 -3.66 29.30 -10.30
N ALA A 313 -3.24 29.12 -11.54
CA ALA A 313 -3.23 27.81 -12.20
C ALA A 313 -2.31 26.82 -11.50
N LEU A 314 -1.12 27.24 -11.06
CA LEU A 314 -0.20 26.39 -10.28
C LEU A 314 -0.83 25.96 -8.94
N PHE A 315 -1.47 26.89 -8.22
CA PHE A 315 -2.18 26.57 -6.98
C PHE A 315 -3.33 25.59 -7.24
N LEU A 316 -4.15 25.83 -8.25
CA LEU A 316 -5.28 24.97 -8.62
C LEU A 316 -4.81 23.55 -9.03
N MET A 317 -3.71 23.45 -9.80
CA MET A 317 -3.12 22.16 -10.15
C MET A 317 -2.53 21.44 -8.92
N GLY A 318 -1.98 22.20 -7.96
CA GLY A 318 -1.58 21.65 -6.67
C GLY A 318 -2.76 21.05 -5.90
N VAL A 319 -3.92 21.70 -5.89
CA VAL A 319 -5.16 21.17 -5.29
C VAL A 319 -5.62 19.90 -6.01
N VAL A 320 -5.56 19.85 -7.35
CA VAL A 320 -5.83 18.64 -8.13
C VAL A 320 -4.93 17.49 -7.69
N GLY A 321 -3.62 17.75 -7.57
CA GLY A 321 -2.66 16.74 -7.14
C GLY A 321 -2.91 16.22 -5.72
N ALA A 322 -3.18 17.12 -4.77
CA ALA A 322 -3.53 16.74 -3.41
C ALA A 322 -4.80 15.89 -3.37
N SER A 323 -5.81 16.29 -4.14
CA SER A 323 -7.08 15.59 -4.25
C SER A 323 -6.92 14.21 -4.90
N ASN A 324 -6.00 14.05 -5.87
CA ASN A 324 -5.69 12.76 -6.47
C ASN A 324 -5.18 11.75 -5.43
N SER A 325 -4.23 12.14 -4.59
CA SER A 325 -3.70 11.24 -3.55
C SER A 325 -4.75 10.86 -2.53
N VAL A 326 -5.63 11.80 -2.15
CA VAL A 326 -6.73 11.54 -1.22
C VAL A 326 -7.78 10.63 -1.84
N GLU A 327 -8.12 10.86 -3.11
CA GLU A 327 -9.06 10.05 -3.88
C GLU A 327 -8.60 8.60 -4.00
N ASP A 328 -7.36 8.37 -4.40
CA ASP A 328 -6.77 7.05 -4.53
C ASP A 328 -6.88 6.27 -3.20
N VAL A 329 -6.41 6.86 -2.09
CA VAL A 329 -6.45 6.22 -0.77
C VAL A 329 -7.88 5.94 -0.31
N ALA A 330 -8.77 6.93 -0.40
CA ALA A 330 -10.15 6.79 0.07
C ALA A 330 -10.95 5.81 -0.80
N GLY A 331 -10.81 5.88 -2.12
CA GLY A 331 -11.52 5.02 -3.08
C GLY A 331 -11.12 3.55 -2.96
N PHE A 332 -9.81 3.28 -2.95
CA PHE A 332 -9.33 1.91 -2.77
C PHE A 332 -9.70 1.36 -1.39
N THR A 333 -9.60 2.14 -0.31
CA THR A 333 -9.98 1.69 1.03
C THR A 333 -11.48 1.39 1.14
N LEU A 334 -12.35 2.21 0.53
CA LEU A 334 -13.79 1.94 0.46
C LEU A 334 -14.09 0.60 -0.23
N LEU A 335 -13.42 0.34 -1.36
CA LEU A 335 -13.60 -0.90 -2.10
C LEU A 335 -13.04 -2.11 -1.35
N GLN A 336 -11.87 -1.99 -0.72
CA GLN A 336 -11.26 -3.05 0.09
C GLN A 336 -12.14 -3.43 1.29
N ARG A 337 -12.87 -2.48 1.88
CA ARG A 337 -13.83 -2.75 2.95
C ARG A 337 -15.14 -3.37 2.47
N ALA A 338 -15.60 -2.98 1.27
CA ALA A 338 -16.87 -3.44 0.72
C ALA A 338 -16.77 -4.83 0.07
N ILE A 339 -15.59 -5.22 -0.43
CA ILE A 339 -15.42 -6.40 -1.29
C ILE A 339 -14.58 -7.44 -0.56
N ARG A 340 -15.02 -8.70 -0.59
CA ARG A 340 -14.32 -9.84 0.02
C ARG A 340 -12.97 -10.09 -0.65
N ASP A 341 -12.00 -10.59 0.12
CA ASP A 341 -10.61 -10.83 -0.31
C ASP A 341 -10.49 -11.70 -1.56
N ASP A 342 -11.38 -12.70 -1.71
CA ASP A 342 -11.40 -13.65 -2.83
C ASP A 342 -11.74 -12.98 -4.17
N ALA A 343 -12.53 -11.91 -4.15
CA ALA A 343 -12.96 -11.15 -5.34
C ALA A 343 -12.11 -9.88 -5.57
N LEU A 344 -11.43 -9.37 -4.54
CA LEU A 344 -10.77 -8.06 -4.54
C LEU A 344 -9.75 -7.91 -5.67
N SER A 345 -8.88 -8.90 -5.87
CA SER A 345 -7.87 -8.86 -6.94
C SER A 345 -8.49 -8.76 -8.35
N GLY A 346 -9.63 -9.44 -8.56
CA GLY A 346 -10.38 -9.36 -9.82
C GLY A 346 -11.03 -8.00 -10.03
N VAL A 347 -11.58 -7.41 -8.96
CA VAL A 347 -12.21 -6.09 -9.00
C VAL A 347 -11.17 -5.00 -9.25
N LEU A 348 -10.03 -5.05 -8.58
CA LEU A 348 -8.93 -4.10 -8.83
C LEU A 348 -8.43 -4.20 -10.27
N GLY A 349 -8.26 -5.41 -10.82
CA GLY A 349 -7.89 -5.60 -12.21
C GLY A 349 -8.92 -5.01 -13.20
N LEU A 350 -10.23 -5.16 -12.90
CA LEU A 350 -11.30 -4.56 -13.70
C LEU A 350 -11.22 -3.02 -13.67
N ILE A 351 -11.02 -2.42 -12.50
CA ILE A 351 -10.91 -0.97 -12.32
C ILE A 351 -9.71 -0.44 -13.10
N TRP A 352 -8.53 -1.06 -12.94
CA TRP A 352 -7.33 -0.62 -13.64
C TRP A 352 -7.48 -0.73 -15.17
N GLY A 353 -8.07 -1.81 -15.67
CA GLY A 353 -8.34 -1.96 -17.11
C GLY A 353 -9.31 -0.90 -17.63
N ALA A 354 -10.41 -0.67 -16.93
CA ALA A 354 -11.40 0.36 -17.29
C ALA A 354 -10.81 1.78 -17.19
N ALA A 355 -10.00 2.05 -16.16
CA ALA A 355 -9.32 3.33 -15.97
C ALA A 355 -8.34 3.65 -17.10
N MET A 356 -7.55 2.66 -17.56
CA MET A 356 -6.64 2.85 -18.69
C MET A 356 -7.40 3.16 -19.99
N GLY A 357 -8.51 2.45 -20.24
CA GLY A 357 -9.38 2.75 -21.38
C GLY A 357 -10.02 4.15 -21.30
N ALA A 358 -10.48 4.53 -20.12
CA ALA A 358 -11.07 5.84 -19.86
C ALA A 358 -10.04 6.98 -20.03
N LEU A 359 -8.82 6.78 -19.54
CA LEU A 359 -7.71 7.71 -19.70
C LEU A 359 -7.35 7.94 -21.17
N ALA A 360 -7.26 6.85 -21.95
CA ALA A 360 -7.02 6.94 -23.39
C ALA A 360 -8.16 7.67 -24.12
N LEU A 361 -9.43 7.35 -23.78
CA LEU A 361 -10.61 8.01 -24.34
C LEU A 361 -10.64 9.51 -24.02
N GLY A 362 -10.30 9.88 -22.78
CA GLY A 362 -10.19 11.29 -22.37
C GLY A 362 -9.14 12.06 -23.19
N SER A 363 -7.99 11.43 -23.46
CA SER A 363 -6.93 12.04 -24.28
C SER A 363 -7.36 12.29 -25.72
N VAL A 364 -8.27 11.47 -26.26
CA VAL A 364 -8.84 11.66 -27.61
C VAL A 364 -9.95 12.69 -27.63
N LEU A 365 -10.80 12.71 -26.59
CA LEU A 365 -11.98 13.59 -26.58
C LEU A 365 -11.60 15.04 -26.23
N ALA A 366 -10.59 15.27 -25.41
CA ALA A 366 -10.19 16.62 -25.02
C ALA A 366 -9.83 17.53 -26.21
N PRO A 367 -9.03 17.10 -27.21
CA PRO A 367 -8.77 17.91 -28.41
C PRO A 367 -10.03 18.24 -29.20
N VAL A 368 -10.99 17.31 -29.28
CA VAL A 368 -12.28 17.54 -29.97
C VAL A 368 -13.04 18.64 -29.25
N LEU A 369 -13.15 18.59 -27.92
CA LEU A 369 -13.79 19.65 -27.14
C LEU A 369 -13.11 21.01 -27.32
N VAL A 370 -11.77 21.03 -27.34
CA VAL A 370 -10.99 22.25 -27.54
C VAL A 370 -11.25 22.83 -28.93
N ARG A 371 -11.29 21.99 -29.97
CA ARG A 371 -11.50 22.44 -31.35
C ARG A 371 -12.91 22.95 -31.59
N GLU A 372 -13.94 22.24 -31.08
CA GLU A 372 -15.34 22.58 -31.36
C GLU A 372 -15.89 23.69 -30.45
N LEU A 373 -15.45 23.74 -29.19
CA LEU A 373 -16.02 24.60 -28.16
C LEU A 373 -15.02 25.63 -27.59
N GLY A 374 -13.76 25.50 -27.96
CA GLY A 374 -12.66 26.31 -27.42
C GLY A 374 -12.11 25.81 -26.07
N ALA A 375 -10.89 26.25 -25.75
CA ALA A 375 -10.17 25.81 -24.58
C ALA A 375 -10.94 26.06 -23.27
N ARG A 376 -11.51 27.26 -23.08
CA ARG A 376 -12.23 27.59 -21.82
C ARG A 376 -13.44 26.70 -21.58
N ALA A 377 -14.25 26.46 -22.63
CA ALA A 377 -15.42 25.59 -22.51
C ALA A 377 -15.01 24.13 -22.23
N ALA A 378 -13.93 23.66 -22.86
CA ALA A 378 -13.39 22.33 -22.59
C ALA A 378 -12.99 22.16 -21.13
N PHE A 379 -12.30 23.12 -20.51
CA PHE A 379 -11.97 23.13 -19.09
C PHE A 379 -13.21 23.07 -18.20
N VAL A 380 -14.26 23.86 -18.51
CA VAL A 380 -15.50 23.86 -17.73
C VAL A 380 -16.23 22.53 -17.84
N ILE A 381 -16.39 21.98 -19.04
CA ILE A 381 -17.12 20.72 -19.27
C ILE A 381 -16.39 19.56 -18.59
N VAL A 382 -15.08 19.43 -18.80
CA VAL A 382 -14.28 18.36 -18.22
C VAL A 382 -14.23 18.50 -16.69
N GLY A 383 -14.04 19.71 -16.17
CA GLY A 383 -13.96 19.96 -14.74
C GLY A 383 -15.28 19.75 -14.00
N LEU A 384 -16.44 20.03 -14.62
CA LEU A 384 -17.77 19.81 -14.02
C LEU A 384 -18.17 18.34 -13.96
N LEU A 385 -17.57 17.47 -14.76
CA LEU A 385 -17.98 16.07 -14.86
C LEU A 385 -17.92 15.36 -13.50
N LEU A 386 -16.82 15.47 -12.78
CA LEU A 386 -16.66 14.81 -11.47
C LEU A 386 -17.58 15.39 -10.39
N PRO A 387 -17.67 16.73 -10.21
CA PRO A 387 -18.64 17.32 -9.28
C PRO A 387 -20.09 16.87 -9.54
N VAL A 388 -20.54 16.88 -10.78
CA VAL A 388 -21.90 16.48 -11.14
C VAL A 388 -22.15 15.00 -10.83
N LEU A 389 -21.25 14.11 -11.26
CA LEU A 389 -21.37 12.68 -10.98
C LEU A 389 -21.28 12.37 -9.49
N THR A 390 -20.41 13.10 -8.76
CA THR A 390 -20.27 12.92 -7.31
C THR A 390 -21.53 13.31 -6.57
N ILE A 391 -22.13 14.47 -6.91
CA ILE A 391 -23.39 14.93 -6.30
C ILE A 391 -24.51 13.94 -6.60
N ALA A 392 -24.63 13.48 -7.85
CA ALA A 392 -25.63 12.50 -8.26
C ALA A 392 -25.49 11.13 -7.55
N GLY A 393 -24.23 10.69 -7.34
CA GLY A 393 -23.91 9.41 -6.71
C GLY A 393 -23.85 9.44 -5.18
N PHE A 394 -23.77 10.63 -4.55
CA PHE A 394 -23.41 10.80 -3.15
C PHE A 394 -24.26 9.99 -2.16
N ARG A 395 -25.58 9.98 -2.36
CA ARG A 395 -26.51 9.24 -1.48
C ARG A 395 -26.22 7.74 -1.45
N ARG A 396 -25.93 7.15 -2.63
CA ARG A 396 -25.62 5.70 -2.75
C ARG A 396 -24.24 5.38 -2.18
N MET A 397 -23.27 6.28 -2.36
CA MET A 397 -21.92 6.12 -1.84
C MET A 397 -21.87 6.23 -0.32
N ARG A 398 -22.67 7.12 0.27
CA ARG A 398 -22.78 7.28 1.72
C ARG A 398 -23.24 5.99 2.43
N ALA A 399 -24.01 5.15 1.76
CA ALA A 399 -24.42 3.87 2.30
C ALA A 399 -23.21 2.94 2.60
N LEU A 400 -22.07 3.14 1.93
CA LEU A 400 -20.83 2.41 2.25
C LEU A 400 -20.20 2.84 3.59
N ASP A 401 -20.36 4.11 4.00
CA ASP A 401 -19.90 4.55 5.32
C ASP A 401 -20.72 3.89 6.44
N GLU A 402 -22.00 3.59 6.19
CA GLU A 402 -22.88 2.92 7.17
C GLU A 402 -22.52 1.45 7.34
N VAL A 403 -22.14 0.78 6.24
CA VAL A 403 -21.61 -0.60 6.26
C VAL A 403 -20.20 -0.65 6.86
N ALA A 404 -19.42 0.40 6.72
CA ALA A 404 -18.05 0.52 7.21
C ALA A 404 -17.95 1.07 8.65
N THR A 405 -19.08 1.35 9.32
CA THR A 405 -19.07 1.68 10.75
C THR A 405 -18.63 0.41 11.50
N PRO A 406 -17.50 0.43 12.23
CA PRO A 406 -17.04 -0.76 12.93
C PRO A 406 -18.14 -1.25 13.87
N THR A 407 -18.46 -2.50 13.79
CA THR A 407 -19.40 -3.13 14.74
C THR A 407 -18.81 -3.08 16.13
N ARG A 408 -19.66 -3.17 17.17
CA ARG A 408 -19.17 -3.18 18.55
C ARG A 408 -18.10 -4.26 18.75
N GLN A 409 -18.27 -5.41 18.13
CA GLN A 409 -17.28 -6.51 18.16
C GLN A 409 -15.94 -6.12 17.53
N GLN A 410 -15.96 -5.38 16.41
CA GLN A 410 -14.72 -4.89 15.77
C GLN A 410 -13.97 -3.90 16.67
N VAL A 411 -14.68 -2.97 17.30
CA VAL A 411 -14.08 -2.03 18.26
C VAL A 411 -13.41 -2.79 19.41
N LEU A 412 -14.11 -3.79 20.00
CA LEU A 412 -13.56 -4.59 21.08
C LEU A 412 -12.33 -5.40 20.66
N VAL A 413 -12.29 -5.95 19.44
CA VAL A 413 -11.12 -6.65 18.92
C VAL A 413 -9.94 -5.68 18.71
N ASP A 414 -10.22 -4.47 18.21
CA ASP A 414 -9.18 -3.46 17.97
C ASP A 414 -8.54 -2.95 19.27
N ASP A 415 -9.30 -2.89 20.37
CA ASP A 415 -8.85 -2.41 21.67
C ASP A 415 -7.98 -3.46 22.41
N VAL A 416 -7.99 -4.73 22.01
CA VAL A 416 -7.17 -5.78 22.63
C VAL A 416 -5.74 -5.77 22.07
N PRO A 417 -4.71 -5.44 22.89
CA PRO A 417 -3.33 -5.27 22.42
C PRO A 417 -2.74 -6.48 21.69
N MET A 418 -3.07 -7.72 22.11
CA MET A 418 -2.56 -8.92 21.46
C MET A 418 -3.10 -9.13 20.05
N PHE A 419 -4.20 -8.49 19.67
CA PHE A 419 -4.75 -8.52 18.31
C PHE A 419 -4.27 -7.34 17.46
N ALA A 420 -3.53 -6.37 18.03
CA ALA A 420 -3.03 -5.21 17.29
C ALA A 420 -2.22 -5.58 16.03
N PRO A 421 -1.34 -6.63 16.04
CA PRO A 421 -0.58 -7.02 14.87
C PRO A 421 -1.39 -7.73 13.76
N LEU A 422 -2.65 -8.12 14.02
CA LEU A 422 -3.49 -8.80 13.04
C LEU A 422 -3.88 -7.86 11.89
N SER A 423 -3.96 -8.41 10.68
CA SER A 423 -4.52 -7.68 9.53
C SER A 423 -5.99 -7.32 9.76
N LEU A 424 -6.46 -6.25 9.11
CA LEU A 424 -7.87 -5.81 9.21
C LEU A 424 -8.84 -6.97 8.91
N ALA A 425 -8.57 -7.74 7.85
CA ALA A 425 -9.39 -8.89 7.47
C ALA A 425 -9.37 -10.01 8.54
N ALA A 426 -8.25 -10.21 9.24
CA ALA A 426 -8.18 -11.16 10.34
C ALA A 426 -8.99 -10.68 11.56
N LYS A 427 -8.90 -9.38 11.88
CA LYS A 427 -9.70 -8.75 12.95
C LYS A 427 -11.19 -8.78 12.66
N GLU A 428 -11.60 -8.53 11.42
CA GLU A 428 -13.00 -8.62 11.00
C GLU A 428 -13.53 -10.06 11.12
N ARG A 429 -12.77 -11.05 10.67
CA ARG A 429 -13.14 -12.46 10.86
C ARG A 429 -13.25 -12.82 12.33
N LEU A 430 -12.33 -12.35 13.16
CA LEU A 430 -12.36 -12.58 14.60
C LEU A 430 -13.59 -11.94 15.24
N ALA A 431 -13.91 -10.69 14.87
CA ALA A 431 -15.09 -9.98 15.34
C ALA A 431 -16.40 -10.71 15.02
N THR A 432 -16.51 -11.36 13.84
CA THR A 432 -17.69 -12.15 13.48
C THR A 432 -17.87 -13.43 14.31
N LYS A 433 -16.80 -13.89 14.98
CA LYS A 433 -16.80 -15.07 15.84
C LYS A 433 -17.10 -14.75 17.29
N LEU A 434 -17.05 -13.47 17.68
CA LEU A 434 -17.43 -13.00 19.01
C LEU A 434 -18.95 -13.10 19.19
N PHE A 435 -19.39 -13.76 20.25
CA PHE A 435 -20.80 -13.83 20.62
C PHE A 435 -21.04 -13.18 22.00
N PRO A 436 -22.15 -12.47 22.16
CA PRO A 436 -22.47 -11.79 23.41
C PRO A 436 -22.89 -12.78 24.49
N LEU A 437 -22.53 -12.47 25.75
CA LEU A 437 -22.92 -13.19 26.95
C LEU A 437 -23.30 -12.16 28.01
N ASP A 438 -24.57 -12.16 28.43
CA ASP A 438 -25.07 -11.32 29.50
C ASP A 438 -25.02 -12.10 30.81
N VAL A 439 -24.32 -11.56 31.83
CA VAL A 439 -24.07 -12.21 33.12
C VAL A 439 -24.64 -11.33 34.22
N PRO A 440 -25.57 -11.84 35.07
CA PRO A 440 -26.08 -11.10 36.21
C PRO A 440 -25.00 -10.89 37.30
N ALA A 441 -25.20 -9.86 38.11
CA ALA A 441 -24.31 -9.56 39.23
C ALA A 441 -24.24 -10.75 40.21
N GLY A 442 -23.03 -11.06 40.68
CA GLY A 442 -22.75 -12.17 41.59
C GLY A 442 -22.51 -13.52 40.93
N GLU A 443 -22.72 -13.66 39.62
CA GLU A 443 -22.51 -14.92 38.91
C GLU A 443 -21.03 -15.14 38.59
N THR A 444 -20.56 -16.38 38.78
CA THR A 444 -19.19 -16.78 38.48
C THR A 444 -19.08 -17.17 37.00
N ILE A 445 -18.27 -16.43 36.23
CA ILE A 445 -18.03 -16.62 34.79
C ILE A 445 -17.00 -17.72 34.57
N VAL A 446 -15.92 -17.70 35.35
CA VAL A 446 -14.79 -18.62 35.27
C VAL A 446 -14.36 -19.03 36.68
N ARG A 447 -14.07 -20.32 36.88
CA ARG A 447 -13.52 -20.84 38.16
C ARG A 447 -12.08 -21.27 37.97
N ALA A 448 -11.19 -20.91 38.91
CA ALA A 448 -9.83 -21.41 38.98
C ALA A 448 -9.81 -22.94 38.99
N GLY A 449 -8.86 -23.53 38.25
CA GLY A 449 -8.73 -24.99 38.13
C GLY A 449 -9.57 -25.64 37.03
N ASN A 450 -10.57 -24.96 36.45
CA ASN A 450 -11.35 -25.49 35.33
C ASN A 450 -10.53 -25.45 34.03
N VAL A 451 -10.93 -26.26 33.04
CA VAL A 451 -10.33 -26.24 31.70
C VAL A 451 -10.75 -24.94 31.00
N GLY A 452 -9.77 -24.29 30.35
CA GLY A 452 -10.03 -23.06 29.55
C GLY A 452 -10.62 -23.41 28.19
N ASP A 453 -11.81 -22.92 27.90
CA ASP A 453 -12.57 -23.14 26.65
C ASP A 453 -12.79 -21.86 25.85
N ARG A 454 -12.75 -20.69 26.49
CA ARG A 454 -13.09 -19.37 25.90
C ARG A 454 -12.18 -18.25 26.36
N PHE A 455 -12.05 -17.27 25.51
CA PHE A 455 -11.50 -15.95 25.80
C PHE A 455 -12.67 -14.95 25.95
N TYR A 456 -12.55 -13.98 26.84
CA TYR A 456 -13.62 -13.03 27.15
C TYR A 456 -13.13 -11.59 27.07
N ILE A 457 -13.96 -10.70 26.52
CA ILE A 457 -13.78 -9.24 26.51
C ILE A 457 -14.98 -8.60 27.22
N VAL A 458 -14.73 -7.68 28.15
CA VAL A 458 -15.78 -6.95 28.88
C VAL A 458 -16.28 -5.81 28.00
N ASP A 459 -17.56 -5.86 27.63
CA ASP A 459 -18.22 -4.79 26.86
C ASP A 459 -18.78 -3.69 27.78
N SER A 460 -19.45 -4.09 28.86
CA SER A 460 -19.98 -3.20 29.89
C SER A 460 -20.13 -3.92 31.22
N GLY A 461 -20.18 -3.16 32.30
CA GLY A 461 -20.19 -3.68 33.69
C GLY A 461 -18.77 -3.88 34.24
N THR A 462 -18.69 -4.55 35.41
CA THR A 462 -17.45 -4.81 36.14
C THR A 462 -17.36 -6.27 36.56
N VAL A 463 -16.16 -6.82 36.48
CA VAL A 463 -15.85 -8.19 36.92
C VAL A 463 -14.73 -8.15 37.94
N ARG A 464 -14.81 -9.03 38.94
CA ARG A 464 -13.77 -9.25 39.94
C ARG A 464 -12.97 -10.49 39.58
N VAL A 465 -11.67 -10.34 39.46
CA VAL A 465 -10.72 -11.40 39.22
C VAL A 465 -10.04 -11.77 40.54
N GLY A 466 -10.35 -12.92 41.09
CA GLY A 466 -9.74 -13.45 42.30
C GLY A 466 -8.40 -14.12 41.94
N LEU A 467 -7.31 -13.50 42.39
CA LEU A 467 -5.94 -14.00 42.24
C LEU A 467 -5.48 -14.58 43.58
N GLU A 468 -4.48 -15.45 43.57
CA GLU A 468 -3.90 -16.04 44.81
C GLU A 468 -3.48 -14.97 45.84
N ASN A 469 -3.20 -13.74 45.40
CA ASN A 469 -2.67 -12.63 46.23
C ASN A 469 -3.58 -11.41 46.30
N GLY A 470 -4.88 -11.56 46.08
CA GLY A 470 -5.84 -10.47 46.17
C GLY A 470 -6.85 -10.47 45.02
N GLU A 471 -7.68 -9.44 45.02
CA GLU A 471 -8.70 -9.27 44.00
C GLU A 471 -8.33 -8.10 43.09
N LYS A 472 -8.61 -8.24 41.78
CA LYS A 472 -8.49 -7.17 40.80
C LYS A 472 -9.83 -6.92 40.16
N GLU A 473 -10.27 -5.67 40.14
CA GLU A 473 -11.42 -5.23 39.38
C GLU A 473 -11.04 -4.98 37.92
N SER A 474 -11.87 -5.42 36.98
CA SER A 474 -11.71 -5.22 35.56
C SER A 474 -13.04 -4.75 34.95
N GLY A 475 -12.98 -3.73 34.09
CA GLY A 475 -14.14 -3.06 33.51
C GLY A 475 -14.20 -3.11 32.00
N ALA A 476 -15.02 -2.26 31.39
CA ALA A 476 -15.21 -2.20 29.94
C ALA A 476 -13.88 -2.00 29.19
N GLY A 477 -13.64 -2.82 28.17
CA GLY A 477 -12.40 -2.87 27.38
C GLY A 477 -11.35 -3.85 27.92
N ASP A 478 -11.49 -4.33 29.17
CA ASP A 478 -10.61 -5.36 29.71
C ASP A 478 -10.97 -6.74 29.16
N TYR A 479 -10.01 -7.66 29.23
CA TYR A 479 -10.16 -9.02 28.75
C TYR A 479 -9.49 -10.03 29.71
N PHE A 480 -9.95 -11.30 29.66
CA PHE A 480 -9.43 -12.37 30.51
C PHE A 480 -9.61 -13.74 29.87
N GLY A 481 -8.89 -14.74 30.42
CA GLY A 481 -8.95 -16.13 29.99
C GLY A 481 -7.89 -16.53 28.97
N GLU A 482 -7.05 -15.62 28.50
CA GLU A 482 -5.98 -15.83 27.52
C GLU A 482 -4.90 -16.79 28.02
N ILE A 483 -4.52 -16.70 29.30
CA ILE A 483 -3.41 -17.49 29.88
C ILE A 483 -3.70 -18.99 29.78
N ALA A 484 -4.91 -19.39 30.16
CA ALA A 484 -5.33 -20.80 30.11
C ALA A 484 -5.31 -21.36 28.68
N LEU A 485 -5.65 -20.53 27.69
CA LEU A 485 -5.68 -20.92 26.28
C LEU A 485 -4.29 -21.00 25.65
N LEU A 486 -3.43 -19.99 25.93
CA LEU A 486 -2.09 -19.88 25.35
C LEU A 486 -1.10 -20.88 25.94
N ARG A 487 -1.21 -21.17 27.25
CA ARG A 487 -0.29 -22.06 27.96
C ARG A 487 -0.79 -23.50 28.10
N ASP A 488 -2.02 -23.75 27.64
CA ASP A 488 -2.72 -25.05 27.81
C ASP A 488 -2.76 -25.52 29.27
N VAL A 489 -3.10 -24.60 30.17
CA VAL A 489 -3.19 -24.84 31.61
C VAL A 489 -4.61 -24.62 32.10
N PRO A 490 -5.00 -25.19 33.28
CA PRO A 490 -6.27 -24.82 33.90
C PRO A 490 -6.39 -23.32 34.18
N ARG A 491 -7.62 -22.82 34.32
CA ARG A 491 -7.91 -21.43 34.67
C ARG A 491 -7.13 -20.98 35.90
N THR A 492 -6.38 -19.91 35.77
CA THR A 492 -5.47 -19.42 36.82
C THR A 492 -6.18 -18.53 37.85
N ALA A 493 -7.40 -18.10 37.56
CA ALA A 493 -8.16 -17.20 38.45
C ALA A 493 -9.67 -17.51 38.38
N THR A 494 -10.38 -17.16 39.44
CA THR A 494 -11.85 -17.13 39.45
C THR A 494 -12.31 -15.71 39.06
N VAL A 495 -13.24 -15.61 38.12
CA VAL A 495 -13.82 -14.34 37.66
C VAL A 495 -15.32 -14.33 37.96
N THR A 496 -15.77 -13.32 38.70
CA THR A 496 -17.16 -13.14 39.10
C THR A 496 -17.66 -11.76 38.66
N ALA A 497 -18.86 -11.68 38.15
CA ALA A 497 -19.51 -10.40 37.80
C ALA A 497 -19.89 -9.62 39.08
N GLU A 498 -19.39 -8.39 39.23
CA GLU A 498 -19.77 -7.51 40.35
C GLU A 498 -21.04 -6.74 40.07
N SER A 499 -21.25 -6.37 38.83
CA SER A 499 -22.47 -5.73 38.35
C SER A 499 -23.08 -6.57 37.21
N ALA A 500 -24.28 -6.22 36.76
CA ALA A 500 -24.81 -6.79 35.52
C ALA A 500 -23.81 -6.49 34.38
N THR A 501 -23.18 -7.53 33.83
CA THR A 501 -22.05 -7.43 32.95
C THR A 501 -22.36 -8.05 31.59
N ARG A 502 -22.07 -7.31 30.50
CA ARG A 502 -22.09 -7.84 29.16
C ARG A 502 -20.66 -8.16 28.74
N LEU A 503 -20.44 -9.39 28.31
CA LEU A 503 -19.18 -9.91 27.78
C LEU A 503 -19.35 -10.26 26.31
N TYR A 504 -18.23 -10.28 25.60
CA TYR A 504 -18.10 -11.00 24.33
C TYR A 504 -17.13 -12.16 24.51
N ALA A 505 -17.59 -13.34 24.15
CA ALA A 505 -16.81 -14.57 24.27
C ALA A 505 -16.32 -15.04 22.90
N LEU A 506 -15.12 -15.62 22.88
CA LEU A 506 -14.49 -16.22 21.70
C LEU A 506 -14.09 -17.65 22.04
N GLU A 507 -14.45 -18.61 21.21
CA GLU A 507 -14.09 -20.02 21.40
C GLU A 507 -12.57 -20.23 21.31
N ARG A 508 -12.04 -21.21 22.07
CA ARG A 508 -10.61 -21.56 22.11
C ARG A 508 -10.00 -21.74 20.71
N THR A 509 -10.69 -22.45 19.83
CA THR A 509 -10.20 -22.76 18.48
C THR A 509 -10.03 -21.50 17.63
N ASP A 510 -10.99 -20.56 17.70
CA ASP A 510 -10.95 -19.31 16.95
C ASP A 510 -9.91 -18.34 17.54
N PHE A 511 -9.77 -18.32 18.87
CA PHE A 511 -8.75 -17.52 19.56
C PHE A 511 -7.32 -18.00 19.19
N LEU A 512 -7.05 -19.30 19.32
CA LEU A 512 -5.74 -19.84 18.99
C LEU A 512 -5.41 -19.68 17.51
N ALA A 513 -6.35 -19.93 16.60
CA ALA A 513 -6.14 -19.71 15.16
C ALA A 513 -5.77 -18.27 14.82
N ALA A 514 -6.35 -17.28 15.53
CA ALA A 514 -6.02 -15.88 15.33
C ALA A 514 -4.62 -15.53 15.86
N VAL A 515 -4.25 -16.03 17.03
CA VAL A 515 -2.99 -15.66 17.69
C VAL A 515 -1.82 -16.45 17.11
N THR A 516 -1.90 -17.79 17.03
CA THR A 516 -0.78 -18.65 16.58
C THR A 516 -0.58 -18.64 15.06
N GLY A 517 -1.56 -18.17 14.29
CA GLY A 517 -1.45 -18.00 12.85
C GLY A 517 -0.58 -16.81 12.39
N HIS A 518 -0.10 -15.96 13.32
CA HIS A 518 0.68 -14.75 13.03
C HIS A 518 1.79 -14.57 14.07
N ALA A 519 3.04 -14.74 13.68
CA ALA A 519 4.20 -14.71 14.59
C ALA A 519 4.25 -13.48 15.51
N LEU A 520 3.88 -12.29 15.00
CA LEU A 520 3.84 -11.05 15.80
C LEU A 520 2.68 -11.04 16.81
N ALA A 521 1.53 -11.59 16.47
CA ALA A 521 0.39 -11.70 17.38
C ALA A 521 0.68 -12.75 18.48
N GLU A 522 1.35 -13.83 18.12
CA GLU A 522 1.81 -14.87 19.06
C GLU A 522 2.81 -14.29 20.07
N ALA A 523 3.81 -13.54 19.60
CA ALA A 523 4.78 -12.85 20.45
C ALA A 523 4.09 -11.86 21.41
N ALA A 524 3.20 -11.01 20.90
CA ALA A 524 2.44 -10.05 21.72
C ALA A 524 1.55 -10.74 22.76
N ALA A 525 0.92 -11.85 22.41
CA ALA A 525 0.08 -12.61 23.31
C ALA A 525 0.89 -13.27 24.44
N HIS A 526 2.05 -13.84 24.12
CA HIS A 526 2.96 -14.41 25.13
C HIS A 526 3.51 -13.33 26.06
N GLU A 527 3.90 -12.17 25.54
CA GLU A 527 4.36 -11.02 26.35
C GLU A 527 3.28 -10.55 27.35
N VAL A 528 2.02 -10.45 26.91
CA VAL A 528 0.89 -10.12 27.79
C VAL A 528 0.70 -11.19 28.87
N ALA A 529 0.73 -12.47 28.50
CA ALA A 529 0.57 -13.58 29.43
C ALA A 529 1.70 -13.60 30.48
N ASP A 530 2.95 -13.40 30.06
CA ASP A 530 4.12 -13.38 30.94
C ASP A 530 4.09 -12.16 31.89
N THR A 531 3.72 -11.00 31.40
CA THR A 531 3.55 -9.78 32.22
C THR A 531 2.48 -9.97 33.30
N ARG A 532 1.35 -10.58 32.97
CA ARG A 532 0.28 -10.85 33.93
C ARG A 532 0.67 -11.91 34.96
N LEU A 533 1.39 -12.94 34.58
CA LEU A 533 1.94 -13.96 35.48
C LEU A 533 3.01 -13.38 36.41
N ALA A 534 3.90 -12.52 35.88
CA ALA A 534 4.94 -11.85 36.66
C ALA A 534 4.33 -10.84 37.65
N GLY A 535 3.31 -10.08 37.24
CA GLY A 535 2.58 -9.13 38.11
C GLY A 535 1.88 -9.81 39.29
N GLY A 536 1.42 -11.05 39.13
CA GLY A 536 0.92 -11.90 40.20
C GLY A 536 2.01 -12.34 41.20
N ARG A 537 3.23 -12.59 40.74
CA ARG A 537 4.37 -13.02 41.57
C ARG A 537 5.06 -11.86 42.30
N PHE A 538 5.11 -10.67 41.74
CA PHE A 538 5.78 -9.51 42.36
C PHE A 538 5.05 -8.90 43.56
N ARG A 539 3.74 -9.13 43.73
CA ARG A 539 2.98 -8.64 44.90
C ARG A 539 3.17 -9.48 46.15
N VAL A 540 3.76 -10.70 46.06
CA VAL A 540 4.03 -11.55 47.22
C VAL A 540 5.15 -11.00 48.10
N HIS A 541 6.05 -10.14 47.58
CA HIS A 541 7.20 -9.65 48.37
C HIS A 541 6.94 -8.30 49.10
N HIS A 542 5.78 -7.66 48.92
CA HIS A 542 5.50 -6.38 49.60
C HIS A 542 4.42 -6.43 50.71
N ALA A 543 3.88 -7.62 51.03
CA ALA A 543 2.84 -7.74 52.06
C ALA A 543 3.33 -8.29 53.43
N SER A 544 4.65 -8.47 53.61
CA SER A 544 5.19 -8.83 54.95
C SER A 544 6.44 -8.02 55.25
N GLY A 545 6.23 -6.83 55.86
CA GLY A 545 7.37 -6.06 56.36
C GLY A 545 7.03 -4.65 56.78
N GLU A 546 6.19 -4.46 57.78
CA GLU A 546 6.36 -3.30 58.64
C GLU A 546 7.72 -3.42 59.34
N VAL A 547 8.67 -2.61 58.92
CA VAL A 547 9.90 -2.32 59.69
C VAL A 547 10.09 -0.81 59.78
N ARG A 548 9.99 -0.38 61.04
CA ARG A 548 10.35 0.93 61.61
C ARG A 548 11.61 1.50 60.94
N ALA A 549 11.54 2.76 60.63
CA ALA A 549 12.68 3.59 60.31
C ALA A 549 13.65 3.68 61.49
N PRO A 550 14.98 3.63 61.28
CA PRO A 550 15.95 4.26 62.15
C PRO A 550 16.41 5.58 61.53
N HIS A 551 16.47 6.60 62.40
CA HIS A 551 17.04 7.89 62.15
C HIS A 551 18.52 7.86 61.78
N GLY A 552 18.89 8.64 60.77
CA GLY A 552 20.08 9.46 60.73
C GLY A 552 21.44 8.83 60.48
N ARG A 553 21.97 9.07 59.25
CA ARG A 553 23.30 9.67 59.08
C ARG A 553 23.48 10.14 57.64
N LYS A 554 23.85 11.41 57.49
CA LYS A 554 24.45 11.98 56.29
C LYS A 554 25.80 11.36 56.09
N ASP A 555 26.14 10.98 54.84
CA ASP A 555 27.39 11.39 54.20
C ASP A 555 27.53 10.84 52.77
N SER A 556 27.80 11.79 51.89
CA SER A 556 28.68 11.77 50.72
C SER A 556 28.55 10.74 49.60
N GLY A 557 28.22 11.25 48.40
CA GLY A 557 29.03 11.02 47.20
C GLY A 557 28.68 9.80 46.34
N GLY A 558 27.97 10.01 45.26
CA GLY A 558 27.86 9.05 44.17
C GLY A 558 26.96 9.61 43.07
N GLY A 559 27.59 10.18 42.05
CA GLY A 559 26.90 10.72 40.87
C GLY A 559 26.27 9.62 40.01
N PRO A 560 25.38 9.97 39.12
CA PRO A 560 24.67 8.99 38.28
C PRO A 560 25.62 8.32 37.29
N MET A 561 25.57 7.00 37.28
CA MET A 561 26.28 6.16 36.33
C MET A 561 25.69 6.41 34.92
N SER A 562 26.55 6.74 33.98
CA SER A 562 26.20 7.09 32.61
C SER A 562 25.66 5.89 31.84
N ASP A 563 24.64 6.15 31.02
CA ASP A 563 23.97 5.18 30.09
C ASP A 563 24.94 4.43 29.15
N GLU A 564 26.20 4.85 29.10
CA GLU A 564 27.23 4.25 28.25
C GLU A 564 27.81 2.94 28.83
N LEU A 565 27.70 2.70 30.14
CA LEU A 565 28.14 1.46 30.79
C LEU A 565 27.07 0.36 30.71
N LEU A 566 25.81 0.74 30.72
CA LEU A 566 24.69 -0.20 30.58
C LEU A 566 24.61 -0.80 29.15
N ASN A 567 24.95 0.01 28.13
CA ASN A 567 25.00 -0.44 26.73
C ASN A 567 26.20 -1.34 26.43
N LYS A 568 27.31 -1.22 27.18
CA LYS A 568 28.46 -2.11 27.00
C LYS A 568 28.28 -3.50 27.63
N GLU A 569 27.50 -3.61 28.69
CA GLU A 569 27.17 -4.92 29.27
C GLU A 569 26.12 -5.68 28.46
N LEU A 570 25.15 -4.99 27.84
CA LEU A 570 24.16 -5.59 26.94
C LEU A 570 24.80 -6.15 25.66
N LEU A 571 25.77 -5.43 25.08
CA LEU A 571 26.48 -5.89 23.88
C LEU A 571 27.42 -7.07 24.15
N LYS A 572 27.93 -7.22 25.36
CA LYS A 572 28.81 -8.32 25.75
C LYS A 572 28.06 -9.64 26.01
N ASN A 573 26.77 -9.56 26.37
CA ASN A 573 25.91 -10.71 26.54
C ASN A 573 25.36 -11.24 25.21
N GLU A 574 25.16 -10.37 24.19
CA GLU A 574 24.77 -10.80 22.85
C GLU A 574 25.90 -11.52 22.07
N GLU A 575 27.18 -11.15 22.27
CA GLU A 575 28.30 -11.87 21.66
C GLU A 575 28.54 -13.27 22.25
N LEU A 576 28.18 -13.49 23.50
CA LEU A 576 28.31 -14.81 24.16
C LEU A 576 27.24 -15.81 23.75
N ASP A 577 26.04 -15.36 23.35
CA ASP A 577 24.97 -16.24 22.88
C ASP A 577 25.17 -16.67 21.40
N VAL A 578 25.85 -15.89 20.59
CA VAL A 578 26.15 -16.24 19.19
C VAL A 578 27.27 -17.29 19.09
N GLU A 579 28.28 -17.25 19.97
CA GLU A 579 29.33 -18.28 19.99
C GLU A 579 28.85 -19.65 20.56
N GLY A 580 27.83 -19.67 21.41
CA GLY A 580 27.21 -20.90 21.93
C GLY A 580 26.43 -21.69 20.88
N HIS A 581 25.83 -21.04 19.88
CA HIS A 581 25.04 -21.71 18.84
C HIS A 581 25.88 -22.27 17.67
N VAL A 582 27.04 -21.70 17.40
CA VAL A 582 27.94 -22.18 16.32
C VAL A 582 28.70 -23.44 16.69
N ARG A 583 28.90 -23.75 17.99
CA ARG A 583 29.60 -24.95 18.43
C ARG A 583 28.72 -26.23 18.55
N LYS A 584 27.40 -26.12 18.46
CA LYS A 584 26.48 -27.26 18.55
C LYS A 584 26.15 -27.95 17.22
N HIS A 585 26.51 -27.34 16.06
CA HIS A 585 26.25 -27.90 14.73
C HIS A 585 27.47 -28.54 14.03
N ALA A 586 28.62 -28.67 14.70
CA ALA A 586 29.85 -29.18 14.09
C ALA A 586 30.20 -30.64 14.43
N ASN A 587 29.33 -31.38 15.14
CA ASN A 587 29.67 -32.74 15.64
C ASN A 587 28.71 -33.87 15.28
N ASP A 588 27.89 -33.75 14.25
CA ASP A 588 27.07 -34.87 13.76
C ASP A 588 27.19 -35.03 12.24
N GLU A 589 28.29 -35.61 11.78
CA GLU A 589 28.40 -36.35 10.51
C GLU A 589 28.66 -37.81 10.82
N PRO A 590 27.86 -38.78 10.34
CA PRO A 590 28.28 -40.16 10.22
C PRO A 590 28.76 -40.52 8.83
N ALA A 591 29.78 -41.34 8.83
CA ALA A 591 30.60 -41.84 7.76
C ALA A 591 29.86 -42.54 6.59
N SER A 592 30.51 -42.42 5.45
CA SER A 592 30.32 -43.14 4.19
C SER A 592 30.35 -44.66 4.32
N GLU A 593 29.48 -45.36 3.60
CA GLU A 593 29.79 -46.69 3.02
C GLU A 593 29.22 -46.77 1.59
N ASP A 594 30.17 -46.99 0.67
CA ASP A 594 29.97 -47.50 -0.67
C ASP A 594 29.27 -48.86 -0.68
N LYS A 595 28.40 -49.07 -1.66
CA LYS A 595 28.45 -50.22 -2.56
C LYS A 595 27.24 -50.37 -3.49
N ASP A 596 27.63 -50.50 -4.73
CA ASP A 596 27.22 -51.44 -5.78
C ASP A 596 25.93 -51.19 -6.58
N GLU A 597 26.22 -51.04 -7.82
CA GLU A 597 25.44 -51.22 -9.06
C GLU A 597 24.58 -52.50 -9.04
N ASP A 598 23.43 -52.42 -9.68
CA ASP A 598 23.01 -53.25 -10.79
C ASP A 598 21.48 -53.41 -10.87
N GLU A 599 21.02 -53.21 -12.13
CA GLU A 599 19.88 -53.85 -12.80
C GLU A 599 18.46 -53.77 -12.16
N VAL A 600 17.50 -53.26 -12.88
CA VAL A 600 16.67 -54.05 -13.83
C VAL A 600 15.64 -53.11 -14.55
N GLU A 601 15.75 -53.13 -15.87
CA GLU A 601 14.72 -52.75 -16.84
C GLU A 601 13.36 -53.46 -16.64
N ALA A 602 12.39 -52.82 -17.26
CA ALA A 602 11.17 -53.40 -17.82
C ALA A 602 9.92 -53.51 -16.93
N HIS A 603 8.93 -52.67 -17.23
CA HIS A 603 7.73 -53.16 -17.91
C HIS A 603 6.86 -51.99 -18.46
N VAL A 604 6.89 -51.88 -19.77
CA VAL A 604 5.91 -51.29 -20.65
C VAL A 604 4.73 -52.25 -20.80
N ARG A 605 3.50 -51.75 -20.73
CA ARG A 605 2.41 -51.96 -21.70
C ARG A 605 1.00 -51.94 -21.13
N LYS A 606 0.25 -51.10 -21.79
CA LYS A 606 -1.14 -51.31 -22.30
C LYS A 606 -2.32 -51.27 -21.34
N SER A 607 -3.18 -50.27 -21.53
CA SER A 607 -4.44 -50.50 -22.23
C SER A 607 -5.29 -49.22 -22.34
N SER A 608 -5.47 -48.73 -23.56
CA SER A 608 -6.76 -48.17 -24.02
C SER A 608 -7.68 -49.32 -24.36
N PRO A 609 -9.03 -49.19 -24.32
CA PRO A 609 -9.75 -48.69 -25.49
C PRO A 609 -11.03 -47.86 -25.21
N ARG A 610 -11.31 -46.93 -26.13
CA ARG A 610 -12.50 -46.70 -27.01
C ARG A 610 -13.91 -46.87 -26.47
N HIS A 611 -14.72 -45.94 -26.99
CA HIS A 611 -16.18 -45.88 -27.31
C HIS A 611 -17.01 -45.24 -26.19
N ILE A 612 -17.81 -44.25 -26.40
CA ILE A 612 -18.63 -43.70 -27.51
C ILE A 612 -18.68 -42.17 -27.33
#